data_1addc084ccf8ad917521de87d1364244
#
_entry.id   1addc084ccf8ad917521de87d1364244
#
_cell.length_a   1.000
_cell.length_b   1.000
_cell.length_c   1.000
_cell.angle_alpha   90.00
_cell.angle_beta   90.00
_cell.angle_gamma   90.00
#
_symmetry.space_group_name_H-M   'P 1'
#
loop_
_entity.id
_entity.type
_entity.pdbx_description
1 polymer ?
#
loop_
_entity_poly.entity_id
_entity_poly.type
_entity_poly.pdbx_seq_one_letter_code
_entity_poly.pdbx_strand_id
1 'polypeptide(L)'
;LWYSVARIEGLGKPHSFFYQVAGAKFGGSFDVPAFGPESYQQPGVPSGTLSEKIIHTSKIYDGMRSEYWIYVPAEYKPDAPAALMVFQDGGAYTDRNGNNPTLNVIDNLIAEKKIPVMICVFINPGDITDSPGTPTYNFVKGYGDKWQRTLKDSMRSTLYDTVSDRYVRYLRDEVLAEVASKYNIRKDSYSRAITGLSSGGICSFNAAWQMPDQFSRVVSWIGSFESIQWKEDPAIPDGGQDYPEKVLHEDKRNIRVWLQDGSNDLDVRYGNWPLANLRLATALKFKEYDFHLSFGDGTHSTAHGAAEFPEEMTWLWRDYDPTKTTQNYEMDPAEKTRPTFRVAITNR
;
A
#
# COMPACT_ATOMS: atom_id res chain seq x y z
N LEU A 1 -25.73 18.69 6.87
CA LEU A 1 -24.32 18.41 7.24
C LEU A 1 -23.63 19.75 7.49
N TRP A 2 -23.02 19.92 8.66
CA TRP A 2 -22.20 21.10 8.94
C TRP A 2 -20.75 20.69 8.72
N TYR A 3 -20.00 21.48 7.96
CA TYR A 3 -18.57 21.28 7.78
C TYR A 3 -17.84 22.61 7.90
N SER A 4 -16.59 22.55 8.29
CA SER A 4 -15.67 23.69 8.29
C SER A 4 -14.39 23.25 7.59
N VAL A 5 -13.84 24.13 6.79
CA VAL A 5 -12.55 23.91 6.12
C VAL A 5 -11.54 24.84 6.76
N ALA A 6 -10.45 24.27 7.26
CA ALA A 6 -9.30 25.01 7.77
C ALA A 6 -8.05 24.59 7.01
N ARG A 7 -7.21 25.55 6.64
CA ARG A 7 -5.88 25.24 6.12
C ARG A 7 -4.96 24.96 7.29
N ILE A 8 -4.41 23.75 7.34
CA ILE A 8 -3.43 23.33 8.34
C ILE A 8 -2.08 23.22 7.63
N GLU A 9 -1.07 23.92 8.15
CA GLU A 9 0.30 23.83 7.64
C GLU A 9 1.08 22.79 8.44
N GLY A 10 2.04 22.13 7.79
CA GLY A 10 2.86 21.10 8.44
C GLY A 10 2.20 19.72 8.44
N LEU A 11 1.76 19.27 7.27
CA LEU A 11 1.34 17.87 7.07
C LEU A 11 2.39 16.91 7.63
N GLY A 12 1.94 15.85 8.30
CA GLY A 12 2.82 14.89 8.97
C GLY A 12 3.28 15.33 10.38
N LYS A 13 2.85 16.49 10.87
CA LYS A 13 3.09 16.91 12.25
C LYS A 13 1.86 16.63 13.11
N PRO A 14 2.04 16.31 14.41
CA PRO A 14 0.93 16.18 15.33
C PRO A 14 0.14 17.49 15.44
N HIS A 15 -1.17 17.41 15.31
CA HIS A 15 -2.08 18.53 15.47
C HIS A 15 -3.11 18.22 16.55
N SER A 16 -3.44 19.21 17.35
CA SER A 16 -4.56 19.14 18.30
C SER A 16 -5.68 20.06 17.83
N PHE A 17 -6.90 19.55 17.78
CA PHE A 17 -8.06 20.34 17.40
C PHE A 17 -9.30 19.92 18.20
N PHE A 18 -10.29 20.79 18.24
CA PHE A 18 -11.62 20.48 18.72
C PHE A 18 -12.66 21.24 17.92
N TYR A 19 -13.83 20.64 17.81
CA TYR A 19 -15.00 21.33 17.30
C TYR A 19 -15.75 22.00 18.45
N GLN A 20 -16.28 23.18 18.21
CA GLN A 20 -17.15 23.86 19.15
C GLN A 20 -18.52 24.06 18.51
N VAL A 21 -19.55 23.47 19.11
CA VAL A 21 -20.93 23.60 18.66
C VAL A 21 -21.78 24.02 19.87
N ALA A 22 -22.47 25.14 19.75
CA ALA A 22 -23.32 25.68 20.80
C ALA A 22 -22.63 25.75 22.18
N GLY A 23 -21.35 26.11 22.21
CA GLY A 23 -20.55 26.21 23.43
C GLY A 23 -19.96 24.91 23.97
N ALA A 24 -20.37 23.76 23.47
CA ALA A 24 -19.77 22.48 23.80
C ALA A 24 -18.59 22.14 22.88
N LYS A 25 -17.53 21.56 23.46
CA LYS A 25 -16.34 21.12 22.74
C LYS A 25 -16.43 19.64 22.45
N PHE A 26 -16.09 19.25 21.21
CA PHE A 26 -16.10 17.87 20.75
C PHE A 26 -14.81 17.52 20.00
N GLY A 27 -14.34 16.30 20.19
CA GLY A 27 -13.17 15.77 19.48
C GLY A 27 -11.86 16.32 20.02
N GLY A 28 -10.83 16.00 19.33
CA GLY A 28 -9.42 16.30 19.54
C GLY A 28 -8.60 15.12 19.07
N SER A 29 -7.61 15.36 18.21
CA SER A 29 -6.71 14.34 17.72
C SER A 29 -5.30 14.92 17.67
N PHE A 30 -4.32 14.06 17.89
CA PHE A 30 -2.92 14.43 17.75
C PHE A 30 -2.45 14.41 16.29
N ASP A 31 -3.18 13.73 15.42
CA ASP A 31 -2.82 13.58 14.03
C ASP A 31 -4.08 13.81 13.20
N VAL A 32 -4.18 14.99 12.61
CA VAL A 32 -5.28 15.30 11.71
C VAL A 32 -4.80 14.96 10.32
N PRO A 33 -5.33 13.92 9.67
CA PRO A 33 -5.12 13.76 8.26
C PRO A 33 -5.72 14.98 7.56
N ALA A 34 -4.87 15.81 6.99
CA ALA A 34 -5.30 16.95 6.19
C ALA A 34 -5.72 16.44 4.81
N PHE A 35 -6.88 15.82 4.73
CA PHE A 35 -7.40 15.36 3.45
C PHE A 35 -7.70 16.53 2.52
N GLY A 36 -7.13 16.49 1.31
CA GLY A 36 -7.46 17.39 0.22
C GLY A 36 -8.86 17.12 -0.37
N PRO A 37 -9.34 17.99 -1.26
CA PRO A 37 -10.64 17.84 -1.92
C PRO A 37 -10.81 16.49 -2.62
N GLU A 38 -9.75 15.93 -3.17
CA GLU A 38 -9.73 14.66 -3.90
C GLU A 38 -10.09 13.46 -3.01
N SER A 39 -9.94 13.60 -1.70
CA SER A 39 -10.28 12.55 -0.72
C SER A 39 -11.77 12.48 -0.39
N TYR A 40 -12.56 13.42 -0.88
CA TYR A 40 -14.01 13.48 -0.69
C TYR A 40 -14.75 13.28 -2.01
N GLN A 41 -15.95 12.70 -1.93
CA GLN A 41 -16.78 12.57 -3.12
C GLN A 41 -17.10 13.96 -3.71
N GLN A 42 -16.74 14.18 -4.97
CA GLN A 42 -16.93 15.44 -5.65
C GLN A 42 -18.26 15.48 -6.41
N PRO A 43 -18.95 16.62 -6.44
CA PRO A 43 -20.17 16.79 -7.24
C PRO A 43 -19.89 16.52 -8.73
N GLY A 44 -20.73 15.69 -9.35
CA GLY A 44 -20.61 15.37 -10.78
C GLY A 44 -19.58 14.29 -11.11
N VAL A 45 -18.81 13.79 -10.16
CA VAL A 45 -17.92 12.64 -10.33
C VAL A 45 -18.71 11.36 -10.06
N PRO A 46 -18.82 10.45 -11.03
CA PRO A 46 -19.54 9.20 -10.85
C PRO A 46 -18.72 8.25 -9.97
N SER A 47 -19.40 7.57 -9.04
CA SER A 47 -18.75 6.56 -8.21
C SER A 47 -18.71 5.21 -8.93
N GLY A 48 -17.56 4.54 -8.85
CA GLY A 48 -17.43 3.16 -9.27
C GLY A 48 -18.14 2.18 -8.34
N THR A 49 -18.06 0.90 -8.65
CA THR A 49 -18.74 -0.19 -7.94
C THR A 49 -17.72 -1.09 -7.25
N LEU A 50 -17.89 -1.30 -5.94
CA LEU A 50 -17.15 -2.29 -5.18
C LEU A 50 -17.94 -3.62 -5.18
N SER A 51 -17.29 -4.72 -5.50
CA SER A 51 -17.91 -6.05 -5.47
C SER A 51 -18.26 -6.46 -4.04
N GLU A 52 -19.15 -7.45 -3.93
CA GLU A 52 -19.23 -8.25 -2.70
C GLU A 52 -17.88 -8.91 -2.42
N LYS A 53 -17.70 -9.30 -1.16
CA LYS A 53 -16.51 -10.03 -0.72
C LYS A 53 -16.38 -11.36 -1.46
N ILE A 54 -15.22 -11.61 -2.03
CA ILE A 54 -14.87 -12.85 -2.71
C ILE A 54 -13.91 -13.62 -1.80
N ILE A 55 -14.17 -14.90 -1.63
CA ILE A 55 -13.28 -15.80 -0.87
C ILE A 55 -12.56 -16.70 -1.85
N HIS A 56 -11.24 -16.68 -1.80
CA HIS A 56 -10.37 -17.52 -2.60
C HIS A 56 -9.65 -18.55 -1.72
N THR A 57 -9.57 -19.79 -2.18
CA THR A 57 -8.75 -20.84 -1.55
C THR A 57 -7.54 -21.10 -2.42
N SER A 58 -6.36 -20.85 -1.87
CA SER A 58 -5.10 -20.94 -2.58
C SER A 58 -4.63 -22.40 -2.73
N LYS A 59 -4.00 -22.67 -3.87
CA LYS A 59 -3.23 -23.89 -4.13
C LYS A 59 -1.74 -23.68 -3.89
N ILE A 60 -1.24 -22.46 -4.11
CA ILE A 60 0.17 -22.08 -3.87
C ILE A 60 0.48 -22.07 -2.37
N TYR A 61 -0.48 -21.59 -1.57
CA TYR A 61 -0.48 -21.72 -0.10
C TYR A 61 -1.58 -22.68 0.29
N ASP A 62 -1.29 -23.97 0.23
CA ASP A 62 -2.25 -25.05 0.35
C ASP A 62 -3.22 -24.87 1.51
N GLY A 63 -4.51 -24.86 1.19
CA GLY A 63 -5.61 -24.67 2.15
C GLY A 63 -5.79 -23.24 2.68
N MET A 64 -4.92 -22.29 2.33
CA MET A 64 -5.08 -20.90 2.74
C MET A 64 -6.31 -20.29 2.07
N ARG A 65 -7.11 -19.58 2.86
CA ARG A 65 -8.26 -18.80 2.40
C ARG A 65 -7.99 -17.33 2.58
N SER A 66 -8.21 -16.54 1.53
CA SER A 66 -8.11 -15.09 1.56
C SER A 66 -9.39 -14.43 1.09
N GLU A 67 -9.62 -13.21 1.54
CA GLU A 67 -10.75 -12.38 1.15
C GLU A 67 -10.25 -11.25 0.25
N TYR A 68 -10.99 -10.96 -0.83
CA TYR A 68 -10.70 -9.80 -1.65
C TYR A 68 -11.96 -9.18 -2.24
N TRP A 69 -11.83 -7.93 -2.67
CA TRP A 69 -12.87 -7.16 -3.35
C TRP A 69 -12.30 -6.59 -4.64
N ILE A 70 -13.16 -6.38 -5.61
CA ILE A 70 -12.82 -5.77 -6.88
C ILE A 70 -13.57 -4.46 -6.99
N TYR A 71 -12.85 -3.37 -7.21
CA TYR A 71 -13.44 -2.08 -7.50
C TYR A 71 -13.34 -1.79 -8.99
N VAL A 72 -14.47 -1.44 -9.58
CA VAL A 72 -14.61 -1.11 -10.99
C VAL A 72 -15.04 0.35 -11.09
N PRO A 73 -14.19 1.27 -11.58
CA PRO A 73 -14.56 2.67 -11.73
C PRO A 73 -15.68 2.84 -12.77
N ALA A 74 -16.44 3.91 -12.64
CA ALA A 74 -17.58 4.16 -13.52
C ALA A 74 -17.18 4.35 -15.00
N GLU A 75 -15.97 4.78 -15.27
CA GLU A 75 -15.40 4.98 -16.60
C GLU A 75 -14.89 3.70 -17.26
N TYR A 76 -14.90 2.57 -16.55
CA TYR A 76 -14.48 1.30 -17.13
C TYR A 76 -15.35 0.87 -18.30
N LYS A 77 -14.71 0.40 -19.36
CA LYS A 77 -15.37 -0.16 -20.55
C LYS A 77 -14.80 -1.54 -20.85
N PRO A 78 -15.66 -2.58 -21.04
CA PRO A 78 -15.18 -3.94 -21.30
C PRO A 78 -14.37 -4.11 -22.59
N ASP A 79 -14.54 -3.22 -23.55
CA ASP A 79 -13.83 -3.21 -24.83
C ASP A 79 -12.47 -2.50 -24.77
N ALA A 80 -12.16 -1.79 -23.67
CA ALA A 80 -10.90 -1.11 -23.46
C ALA A 80 -10.17 -1.70 -22.23
N PRO A 81 -8.92 -2.20 -22.36
CA PRO A 81 -8.21 -2.79 -21.23
C PRO A 81 -7.83 -1.72 -20.19
N ALA A 82 -8.27 -1.92 -18.95
CA ALA A 82 -7.99 -1.04 -17.83
C ALA A 82 -6.60 -1.33 -17.21
N ALA A 83 -5.97 -0.33 -16.61
CA ALA A 83 -4.85 -0.53 -15.71
C ALA A 83 -5.28 -1.34 -14.47
N LEU A 84 -4.32 -1.78 -13.66
CA LEU A 84 -4.55 -2.58 -12.46
C LEU A 84 -3.80 -2.00 -11.26
N MET A 85 -4.45 -1.98 -10.11
CA MET A 85 -3.78 -1.72 -8.84
C MET A 85 -4.22 -2.71 -7.78
N VAL A 86 -3.25 -3.27 -7.03
CA VAL A 86 -3.49 -4.23 -5.96
C VAL A 86 -3.16 -3.59 -4.62
N PHE A 87 -4.07 -3.69 -3.66
CA PHE A 87 -3.96 -3.13 -2.33
C PHE A 87 -3.84 -4.26 -1.30
N GLN A 88 -2.73 -4.30 -0.58
CA GLN A 88 -2.52 -5.23 0.53
C GLN A 88 -3.27 -4.77 1.77
N ASP A 89 -3.74 -5.69 2.63
CA ASP A 89 -4.67 -5.39 3.73
C ASP A 89 -5.93 -4.65 3.22
N GLY A 90 -6.40 -5.09 2.08
CA GLY A 90 -7.33 -4.37 1.20
C GLY A 90 -8.63 -3.93 1.84
N GLY A 91 -9.13 -4.69 2.84
CA GLY A 91 -10.34 -4.31 3.57
C GLY A 91 -10.27 -2.94 4.25
N ALA A 92 -9.05 -2.45 4.54
CA ALA A 92 -8.85 -1.12 5.15
C ALA A 92 -9.10 0.05 4.17
N TYR A 93 -9.23 -0.22 2.87
CA TYR A 93 -9.35 0.80 1.82
C TYR A 93 -10.74 0.83 1.15
N THR A 94 -11.67 -0.01 1.58
CA THR A 94 -12.97 -0.19 0.92
C THR A 94 -14.06 0.75 1.43
N ASP A 95 -13.85 1.45 2.54
CA ASP A 95 -14.79 2.42 3.10
C ASP A 95 -14.48 3.84 2.61
N ARG A 96 -15.40 4.41 1.82
CA ARG A 96 -15.28 5.78 1.29
C ARG A 96 -15.23 6.86 2.37
N ASN A 97 -15.77 6.59 3.54
CA ASN A 97 -15.84 7.52 4.68
C ASN A 97 -14.91 7.10 5.83
N GLY A 98 -14.08 6.09 5.59
CA GLY A 98 -13.10 5.59 6.55
C GLY A 98 -11.84 6.44 6.62
N ASN A 99 -10.86 5.93 7.35
CA ASN A 99 -9.56 6.59 7.53
C ASN A 99 -8.71 6.59 6.24
N ASN A 100 -9.06 5.76 5.26
CA ASN A 100 -8.42 5.69 3.95
C ASN A 100 -9.48 5.89 2.85
N PRO A 101 -9.81 7.12 2.46
CA PRO A 101 -10.88 7.40 1.50
C PRO A 101 -10.46 7.10 0.05
N THR A 102 -9.80 5.98 -0.14
CA THR A 102 -9.16 5.53 -1.38
C THR A 102 -10.09 5.53 -2.57
N LEU A 103 -11.32 5.05 -2.41
CA LEU A 103 -12.28 4.96 -3.51
C LEU A 103 -12.69 6.34 -4.04
N ASN A 104 -12.77 7.35 -3.15
CA ASN A 104 -13.05 8.72 -3.57
C ASN A 104 -11.87 9.28 -4.38
N VAL A 105 -10.65 9.06 -3.90
CA VAL A 105 -9.44 9.51 -4.60
C VAL A 105 -9.35 8.90 -6.00
N ILE A 106 -9.59 7.59 -6.12
CA ILE A 106 -9.56 6.89 -7.40
C ILE A 106 -10.58 7.49 -8.37
N ASP A 107 -11.83 7.65 -7.95
CA ASP A 107 -12.88 8.21 -8.80
C ASP A 107 -12.55 9.65 -9.25
N ASN A 108 -12.15 10.50 -8.30
CA ASN A 108 -11.85 11.90 -8.59
C ASN A 108 -10.66 12.04 -9.56
N LEU A 109 -9.57 11.30 -9.31
CA LEU A 109 -8.37 11.39 -10.15
C LEU A 109 -8.58 10.77 -11.54
N ILE A 110 -9.43 9.74 -11.68
CA ILE A 110 -9.82 9.21 -13.00
C ILE A 110 -10.65 10.24 -13.75
N ALA A 111 -11.65 10.86 -13.11
CA ALA A 111 -12.48 11.90 -13.72
C ALA A 111 -11.65 13.12 -14.15
N GLU A 112 -10.63 13.49 -13.38
CA GLU A 112 -9.66 14.54 -13.70
C GLU A 112 -8.60 14.13 -14.73
N LYS A 113 -8.57 12.85 -15.14
CA LYS A 113 -7.56 12.27 -16.05
C LYS A 113 -6.11 12.38 -15.51
N LYS A 114 -5.95 12.45 -14.20
CA LYS A 114 -4.63 12.44 -13.54
C LYS A 114 -4.07 11.02 -13.44
N ILE A 115 -4.95 10.00 -13.39
CA ILE A 115 -4.57 8.59 -13.40
C ILE A 115 -5.40 7.84 -14.45
N PRO A 116 -4.95 6.68 -14.93
CA PRO A 116 -5.71 5.89 -15.89
C PRO A 116 -6.97 5.29 -15.27
N VAL A 117 -7.93 4.93 -16.12
CA VAL A 117 -9.01 4.02 -15.73
C VAL A 117 -8.38 2.71 -15.27
N MET A 118 -8.63 2.30 -14.03
CA MET A 118 -8.01 1.12 -13.43
C MET A 118 -8.98 0.27 -12.63
N ILE A 119 -8.86 -1.03 -12.75
CA ILE A 119 -9.48 -1.99 -11.83
C ILE A 119 -8.61 -2.07 -10.58
N CYS A 120 -9.23 -1.96 -9.39
CA CYS A 120 -8.51 -2.12 -8.14
C CYS A 120 -8.91 -3.44 -7.46
N VAL A 121 -7.90 -4.16 -6.96
CA VAL A 121 -8.09 -5.41 -6.21
C VAL A 121 -7.64 -5.15 -4.77
N PHE A 122 -8.58 -5.21 -3.85
CA PHE A 122 -8.36 -5.04 -2.42
C PHE A 122 -8.29 -6.42 -1.77
N ILE A 123 -7.09 -6.87 -1.39
CA ILE A 123 -6.89 -8.23 -0.87
C ILE A 123 -6.40 -8.22 0.56
N ASN A 124 -7.07 -9.00 1.41
CA ASN A 124 -6.60 -9.30 2.75
C ASN A 124 -5.64 -10.48 2.75
N PRO A 125 -4.69 -10.53 3.69
CA PRO A 125 -3.90 -11.74 3.90
C PRO A 125 -4.79 -12.92 4.24
N GLY A 126 -4.37 -14.11 3.85
CA GLY A 126 -5.13 -15.32 4.10
C GLY A 126 -4.87 -15.91 5.48
N ASP A 127 -5.70 -16.89 5.79
CA ASP A 127 -5.59 -17.73 6.99
C ASP A 127 -5.72 -19.19 6.59
N ILE A 128 -5.03 -20.06 7.32
CA ILE A 128 -5.30 -21.49 7.32
C ILE A 128 -6.16 -21.79 8.54
N THR A 129 -7.30 -22.43 8.33
CA THR A 129 -8.25 -22.76 9.41
C THR A 129 -8.89 -24.12 9.19
N ASP A 130 -9.17 -24.82 10.26
CA ASP A 130 -9.93 -26.08 10.29
C ASP A 130 -11.45 -25.89 10.24
N SER A 131 -11.93 -24.66 10.38
CA SER A 131 -13.36 -24.31 10.40
C SER A 131 -13.78 -23.55 9.13
N PRO A 132 -14.39 -24.22 8.15
CA PRO A 132 -14.97 -23.56 7.00
C PRO A 132 -16.01 -22.52 7.42
N GLY A 133 -15.91 -21.31 6.91
CA GLY A 133 -16.82 -20.19 7.24
C GLY A 133 -16.33 -19.27 8.35
N THR A 134 -15.20 -19.57 9.00
CA THR A 134 -14.52 -18.58 9.85
C THR A 134 -14.00 -17.43 8.97
N PRO A 135 -14.26 -16.16 9.33
CA PRO A 135 -13.71 -15.03 8.60
C PRO A 135 -12.19 -15.12 8.50
N THR A 136 -11.63 -14.90 7.33
CA THR A 136 -10.18 -15.05 7.06
C THR A 136 -9.34 -14.01 7.78
N TYR A 137 -9.90 -12.86 8.10
CA TYR A 137 -9.23 -11.79 8.82
C TYR A 137 -9.95 -11.45 10.10
N ASN A 138 -9.85 -12.34 11.08
CA ASN A 138 -10.20 -12.03 12.46
C ASN A 138 -9.08 -12.56 13.35
N PHE A 139 -8.47 -11.66 14.10
CA PHE A 139 -7.74 -12.10 15.28
C PHE A 139 -8.70 -13.00 16.06
N VAL A 140 -8.30 -14.22 16.32
CA VAL A 140 -9.00 -15.07 17.27
C VAL A 140 -9.20 -14.21 18.50
N LYS A 141 -10.43 -13.78 18.76
CA LYS A 141 -10.77 -13.06 19.98
C LYS A 141 -10.21 -13.88 21.12
N GLY A 142 -9.36 -13.26 21.90
CA GLY A 142 -8.44 -13.92 22.77
C GLY A 142 -9.07 -15.00 23.64
N TYR A 143 -8.26 -15.73 24.30
CA TYR A 143 -8.46 -16.84 25.23
C TYR A 143 -9.65 -16.76 26.22
N GLY A 144 -10.53 -15.77 26.10
CA GLY A 144 -11.67 -15.53 26.96
C GLY A 144 -12.97 -16.21 26.58
N ASP A 145 -13.15 -16.64 25.33
CA ASP A 145 -14.37 -17.34 24.94
C ASP A 145 -14.19 -18.83 25.21
N LYS A 146 -14.70 -19.23 26.33
CA LYS A 146 -14.66 -20.58 26.83
C LYS A 146 -14.95 -21.59 25.71
N TRP A 147 -13.90 -22.36 25.32
CA TRP A 147 -14.02 -23.64 24.62
C TRP A 147 -14.26 -23.62 23.09
N GLN A 148 -14.38 -22.51 22.42
CA GLN A 148 -14.33 -22.47 20.94
C GLN A 148 -12.90 -22.31 20.46
N ARG A 149 -12.13 -23.38 20.42
CA ARG A 149 -10.81 -23.43 19.80
C ARG A 149 -10.97 -23.71 18.30
N THR A 150 -10.97 -22.68 17.51
CA THR A 150 -10.69 -22.81 16.08
C THR A 150 -9.19 -22.75 15.92
N LEU A 151 -8.57 -23.77 15.33
CA LEU A 151 -7.20 -23.70 14.90
C LEU A 151 -7.16 -22.75 13.71
N LYS A 152 -6.51 -21.62 13.88
CA LYS A 152 -6.35 -20.60 12.86
C LYS A 152 -4.90 -20.16 12.83
N ASP A 153 -4.25 -20.34 11.70
CA ASP A 153 -2.93 -19.77 11.43
C ASP A 153 -3.07 -18.54 10.53
N SER A 154 -2.80 -17.36 11.10
CA SER A 154 -2.78 -16.13 10.34
C SER A 154 -1.52 -16.09 9.50
N MET A 155 -1.70 -16.06 8.20
CA MET A 155 -0.61 -16.11 7.23
C MET A 155 -0.03 -14.72 6.90
N ARG A 156 -0.50 -13.61 7.53
CA ARG A 156 -0.12 -12.26 7.14
C ARG A 156 1.39 -12.05 7.09
N SER A 157 2.09 -12.36 8.15
CA SER A 157 3.54 -12.19 8.20
C SER A 157 4.27 -13.14 7.26
N THR A 158 3.82 -14.40 7.15
CA THR A 158 4.38 -15.38 6.21
C THR A 158 4.22 -14.94 4.75
N LEU A 159 3.07 -14.34 4.41
CA LEU A 159 2.80 -13.84 3.05
C LEU A 159 3.59 -12.59 2.73
N TYR A 160 3.62 -11.64 3.66
CA TYR A 160 4.02 -10.28 3.40
C TYR A 160 5.49 -9.99 3.72
N ASP A 161 6.01 -10.55 4.84
CA ASP A 161 7.35 -10.24 5.29
C ASP A 161 8.41 -11.24 4.78
N THR A 162 7.98 -12.34 4.10
CA THR A 162 8.91 -13.29 3.51
C THR A 162 9.44 -12.78 2.17
N VAL A 163 10.76 -12.67 2.08
CA VAL A 163 11.44 -12.24 0.85
C VAL A 163 11.53 -13.41 -0.14
N SER A 164 10.52 -13.54 -0.98
CA SER A 164 10.44 -14.57 -2.03
C SER A 164 9.44 -14.16 -3.11
N ASP A 165 9.43 -14.92 -4.23
CA ASP A 165 8.47 -14.74 -5.33
C ASP A 165 7.12 -15.42 -5.07
N ARG A 166 6.99 -16.19 -3.98
CA ARG A 166 5.83 -17.06 -3.76
C ARG A 166 4.52 -16.27 -3.69
N TYR A 167 4.54 -15.12 -3.01
CA TYR A 167 3.34 -14.30 -2.87
C TYR A 167 2.93 -13.65 -4.20
N VAL A 168 3.87 -13.12 -4.97
CA VAL A 168 3.54 -12.52 -6.26
C VAL A 168 3.08 -13.57 -7.27
N ARG A 169 3.60 -14.82 -7.20
CA ARG A 169 3.03 -15.95 -7.97
C ARG A 169 1.60 -16.26 -7.56
N TYR A 170 1.30 -16.26 -6.26
CA TYR A 170 -0.08 -16.42 -5.77
C TYR A 170 -1.00 -15.33 -6.35
N LEU A 171 -0.59 -14.06 -6.31
CA LEU A 171 -1.35 -12.98 -6.92
C LEU A 171 -1.55 -13.21 -8.43
N ARG A 172 -0.46 -13.48 -9.17
CA ARG A 172 -0.50 -13.62 -10.62
C ARG A 172 -1.35 -14.81 -11.08
N ASP A 173 -1.08 -15.97 -10.51
CA ASP A 173 -1.58 -17.25 -11.04
C ASP A 173 -2.97 -17.61 -10.51
N GLU A 174 -3.35 -17.05 -9.38
CA GLU A 174 -4.63 -17.39 -8.75
C GLU A 174 -5.58 -16.16 -8.74
N VAL A 175 -5.27 -15.12 -7.97
CA VAL A 175 -6.19 -13.99 -7.77
C VAL A 175 -6.38 -13.17 -9.05
N LEU A 176 -5.29 -12.74 -9.67
CA LEU A 176 -5.38 -11.91 -10.87
C LEU A 176 -5.82 -12.70 -12.10
N ALA A 177 -5.59 -14.00 -12.14
CA ALA A 177 -6.16 -14.87 -13.17
C ALA A 177 -7.71 -14.89 -13.08
N GLU A 178 -8.25 -14.96 -11.86
CA GLU A 178 -9.70 -14.87 -11.65
C GLU A 178 -10.25 -13.48 -12.02
N VAL A 179 -9.57 -12.39 -11.62
CA VAL A 179 -9.96 -11.03 -11.99
C VAL A 179 -9.96 -10.86 -13.51
N ALA A 180 -8.90 -11.32 -14.19
CA ALA A 180 -8.76 -11.23 -15.65
C ALA A 180 -9.79 -12.07 -16.44
N SER A 181 -10.38 -13.07 -15.80
CA SER A 181 -11.50 -13.83 -16.41
C SER A 181 -12.81 -13.04 -16.45
N LYS A 182 -12.95 -12.03 -15.60
CA LYS A 182 -14.17 -11.22 -15.43
C LYS A 182 -14.05 -9.83 -16.06
N TYR A 183 -12.84 -9.28 -16.08
CA TYR A 183 -12.57 -7.90 -16.50
C TYR A 183 -11.41 -7.84 -17.50
N ASN A 184 -11.53 -6.94 -18.47
CA ASN A 184 -10.47 -6.67 -19.43
C ASN A 184 -9.41 -5.78 -18.75
N ILE A 185 -8.36 -6.40 -18.22
CA ILE A 185 -7.23 -5.73 -17.57
C ILE A 185 -5.95 -5.89 -18.38
N ARG A 186 -5.10 -4.88 -18.34
CA ARG A 186 -3.79 -4.89 -18.99
C ARG A 186 -2.89 -5.94 -18.34
N LYS A 187 -2.07 -6.58 -19.17
CA LYS A 187 -1.16 -7.67 -18.74
C LYS A 187 0.27 -7.21 -18.56
N ASP A 188 0.64 -6.05 -19.13
CA ASP A 188 1.97 -5.47 -19.02
C ASP A 188 2.19 -4.85 -17.63
N SER A 189 3.41 -4.96 -17.09
CA SER A 189 3.76 -4.41 -15.78
C SER A 189 3.70 -2.87 -15.76
N TYR A 190 3.90 -2.22 -16.90
CA TYR A 190 3.78 -0.77 -17.06
C TYR A 190 2.42 -0.24 -16.61
N SER A 191 1.38 -1.04 -16.80
CA SER A 191 0.00 -0.70 -16.44
C SER A 191 -0.45 -1.28 -15.11
N ARG A 192 0.48 -1.76 -14.27
CA ARG A 192 0.15 -2.42 -12.99
C ARG A 192 0.90 -1.80 -11.83
N ALA A 193 0.13 -1.49 -10.79
CA ALA A 193 0.62 -0.96 -9.52
C ALA A 193 0.27 -1.88 -8.35
N ILE A 194 1.04 -1.77 -7.28
CA ILE A 194 0.82 -2.50 -6.04
C ILE A 194 1.14 -1.61 -4.84
N THR A 195 0.34 -1.70 -3.79
CA THR A 195 0.48 -0.86 -2.58
C THR A 195 0.11 -1.61 -1.32
N GLY A 196 0.62 -1.12 -0.21
CA GLY A 196 0.27 -1.58 1.13
C GLY A 196 1.01 -0.80 2.21
N LEU A 197 0.64 -1.09 3.45
CA LEU A 197 1.22 -0.47 4.65
C LEU A 197 1.95 -1.50 5.50
N SER A 198 3.00 -1.10 6.19
CA SER A 198 3.74 -1.96 7.13
C SER A 198 4.25 -3.23 6.43
N SER A 199 3.89 -4.41 6.92
CA SER A 199 4.16 -5.67 6.20
C SER A 199 3.59 -5.65 4.78
N GLY A 200 2.44 -5.01 4.53
CA GLY A 200 1.90 -4.82 3.18
C GLY A 200 2.77 -3.92 2.30
N GLY A 201 3.50 -2.97 2.90
CA GLY A 201 4.45 -2.08 2.22
C GLY A 201 5.66 -2.84 1.69
N ILE A 202 6.32 -3.64 2.54
CA ILE A 202 7.41 -4.51 2.07
C ILE A 202 6.91 -5.55 1.09
N CYS A 203 5.72 -6.13 1.31
CA CYS A 203 5.11 -7.09 0.39
C CYS A 203 4.96 -6.52 -1.02
N SER A 204 4.51 -5.26 -1.12
CA SER A 204 4.34 -4.56 -2.39
C SER A 204 5.69 -4.31 -3.08
N PHE A 205 6.69 -3.89 -2.33
CA PHE A 205 8.05 -3.73 -2.87
C PHE A 205 8.64 -5.07 -3.29
N ASN A 206 8.54 -6.11 -2.44
CA ASN A 206 9.01 -7.46 -2.74
C ASN A 206 8.36 -8.02 -4.01
N ALA A 207 7.05 -7.84 -4.19
CA ALA A 207 6.35 -8.32 -5.38
C ALA A 207 6.93 -7.73 -6.68
N ALA A 208 7.15 -6.41 -6.71
CA ALA A 208 7.75 -5.74 -7.86
C ALA A 208 9.25 -6.05 -8.02
N TRP A 209 9.96 -6.27 -6.92
CA TRP A 209 11.38 -6.67 -6.94
C TRP A 209 11.57 -8.06 -7.53
N GLN A 210 10.78 -9.04 -7.10
CA GLN A 210 10.86 -10.43 -7.54
C GLN A 210 10.33 -10.62 -8.96
N MET A 211 9.27 -9.91 -9.33
CA MET A 211 8.61 -10.04 -10.64
C MET A 211 8.29 -8.65 -11.24
N PRO A 212 9.33 -7.91 -11.68
CA PRO A 212 9.15 -6.57 -12.27
C PRO A 212 8.41 -6.60 -13.61
N ASP A 213 8.22 -7.78 -14.18
CA ASP A 213 7.36 -8.03 -15.35
C ASP A 213 5.86 -8.08 -14.99
N GLN A 214 5.53 -8.21 -13.70
CA GLN A 214 4.14 -8.21 -13.21
C GLN A 214 3.72 -6.86 -12.64
N PHE A 215 4.60 -6.20 -11.89
CA PHE A 215 4.35 -4.90 -11.28
C PHE A 215 5.56 -4.00 -11.45
N SER A 216 5.35 -2.78 -11.95
CA SER A 216 6.42 -1.81 -12.11
C SER A 216 6.21 -0.52 -11.31
N ARG A 217 5.07 -0.37 -10.64
CA ARG A 217 4.71 0.81 -9.84
C ARG A 217 4.39 0.38 -8.42
N VAL A 218 5.10 0.96 -7.46
CA VAL A 218 5.03 0.55 -6.04
C VAL A 218 4.76 1.77 -5.18
N VAL A 219 3.81 1.62 -4.25
CA VAL A 219 3.65 2.51 -3.09
C VAL A 219 3.83 1.69 -1.83
N SER A 220 4.70 2.14 -0.94
CA SER A 220 4.96 1.50 0.35
C SER A 220 4.81 2.54 1.46
N TRP A 221 3.77 2.39 2.27
CA TRP A 221 3.58 3.20 3.47
C TRP A 221 4.17 2.49 4.68
N ILE A 222 4.99 3.21 5.45
CA ILE A 222 5.58 2.68 6.70
C ILE A 222 6.08 1.23 6.54
N GLY A 223 6.80 0.97 5.43
CA GLY A 223 7.16 -0.38 5.02
C GLY A 223 8.05 -1.09 6.03
N SER A 224 7.74 -2.35 6.34
CA SER A 224 8.46 -3.20 7.29
C SER A 224 9.75 -3.77 6.69
N PHE A 225 10.68 -2.93 6.26
CA PHE A 225 11.98 -3.37 5.75
C PHE A 225 12.90 -3.83 6.90
N GLU A 226 12.37 -4.76 7.70
CA GLU A 226 12.91 -5.20 8.97
C GLU A 226 12.98 -6.73 9.07
N SER A 227 13.55 -7.26 10.15
CA SER A 227 13.88 -8.67 10.34
C SER A 227 12.71 -9.56 10.79
N ILE A 228 11.45 -9.24 10.42
CA ILE A 228 10.25 -9.93 10.95
C ILE A 228 10.26 -11.42 10.64
N GLN A 229 10.57 -11.81 9.38
CA GLN A 229 10.62 -13.21 8.94
C GLN A 229 12.05 -13.73 8.74
N TRP A 230 13.05 -12.93 9.16
CA TRP A 230 14.42 -13.41 9.13
C TRP A 230 14.58 -14.62 10.04
N LYS A 231 15.23 -15.65 9.52
CA LYS A 231 15.60 -16.88 10.25
C LYS A 231 17.08 -17.13 10.01
N GLU A 232 17.76 -17.60 11.05
CA GLU A 232 19.12 -18.11 10.94
C GLU A 232 19.10 -19.47 10.22
N ASP A 233 18.66 -19.46 8.97
CA ASP A 233 18.58 -20.62 8.11
C ASP A 233 19.26 -20.29 6.78
N PRO A 234 20.39 -20.97 6.45
CA PRO A 234 21.10 -20.76 5.19
C PRO A 234 20.24 -21.01 3.94
N ALA A 235 19.13 -21.75 4.07
CA ALA A 235 18.20 -21.99 2.97
C ALA A 235 17.22 -20.82 2.74
N ILE A 236 17.07 -19.92 3.72
CA ILE A 236 16.19 -18.73 3.66
C ILE A 236 16.94 -17.56 4.29
N PRO A 237 18.03 -17.09 3.65
CA PRO A 237 18.93 -16.12 4.28
C PRO A 237 18.38 -14.70 4.32
N ASP A 238 17.38 -14.39 3.48
CA ASP A 238 16.96 -13.03 3.26
C ASP A 238 15.80 -12.61 4.20
N GLY A 239 15.95 -11.47 4.83
CA GLY A 239 14.88 -10.77 5.51
C GLY A 239 14.60 -9.41 4.86
N GLY A 240 13.57 -8.73 5.33
CA GLY A 240 13.23 -7.39 4.83
C GLY A 240 14.36 -6.38 5.02
N GLN A 241 15.15 -6.52 6.08
CA GLN A 241 16.32 -5.67 6.39
C GLN A 241 17.42 -5.74 5.32
N ASP A 242 17.42 -6.76 4.46
CA ASP A 242 18.47 -6.96 3.44
C ASP A 242 18.20 -6.16 2.15
N TYR A 243 17.01 -5.59 2.00
CA TYR A 243 16.64 -4.85 0.80
C TYR A 243 17.55 -3.68 0.44
N PRO A 244 18.04 -2.84 1.37
CA PRO A 244 19.00 -1.80 1.00
C PRO A 244 20.26 -2.36 0.33
N GLU A 245 20.80 -3.46 0.84
CA GLU A 245 21.97 -4.12 0.26
C GLU A 245 21.65 -4.83 -1.06
N LYS A 246 20.49 -5.47 -1.16
CA LYS A 246 20.01 -6.07 -2.43
C LYS A 246 19.88 -5.01 -3.53
N VAL A 247 19.31 -3.86 -3.20
CA VAL A 247 19.19 -2.73 -4.15
C VAL A 247 20.56 -2.25 -4.60
N LEU A 248 21.54 -2.16 -3.70
CA LEU A 248 22.90 -1.70 -4.04
C LEU A 248 23.67 -2.68 -4.89
N HIS A 249 23.52 -3.99 -4.69
CA HIS A 249 24.40 -4.99 -5.25
C HIS A 249 23.79 -5.83 -6.38
N GLU A 250 22.46 -5.92 -6.45
CA GLU A 250 21.78 -6.61 -7.54
C GLU A 250 21.54 -5.71 -8.75
N ASP A 251 21.14 -6.31 -9.88
CA ASP A 251 20.76 -5.58 -11.08
C ASP A 251 19.53 -4.69 -10.83
N LYS A 252 19.60 -3.47 -11.35
CA LYS A 252 18.50 -2.51 -11.25
C LYS A 252 17.22 -3.08 -11.87
N ARG A 253 16.15 -3.11 -11.09
CA ARG A 253 14.82 -3.44 -11.58
C ARG A 253 14.16 -2.20 -12.21
N ASN A 254 13.41 -2.38 -13.27
CA ASN A 254 12.69 -1.28 -13.90
C ASN A 254 11.37 -1.01 -13.19
N ILE A 255 11.46 -0.42 -11.99
CA ILE A 255 10.32 -0.09 -11.12
C ILE A 255 10.37 1.36 -10.67
N ARG A 256 9.19 1.94 -10.45
CA ARG A 256 8.96 3.27 -9.86
C ARG A 256 8.43 3.10 -8.45
N VAL A 257 9.00 3.78 -7.47
CA VAL A 257 8.74 3.52 -6.05
C VAL A 257 8.40 4.81 -5.30
N TRP A 258 7.24 4.84 -4.64
CA TRP A 258 6.93 5.82 -3.61
C TRP A 258 7.10 5.17 -2.24
N LEU A 259 7.91 5.80 -1.39
CA LEU A 259 8.08 5.44 0.02
C LEU A 259 7.48 6.54 0.88
N GLN A 260 6.70 6.17 1.90
CA GLN A 260 6.23 7.08 2.93
C GLN A 260 6.55 6.51 4.31
N ASP A 261 7.09 7.34 5.19
CA ASP A 261 7.34 6.98 6.59
C ASP A 261 7.42 8.24 7.48
N GLY A 262 7.54 8.06 8.79
CA GLY A 262 7.64 9.14 9.75
C GLY A 262 8.57 8.84 10.92
N SER A 263 9.16 9.89 11.51
CA SER A 263 10.15 9.80 12.58
C SER A 263 9.63 9.22 13.90
N ASN A 264 8.31 9.16 14.09
CA ASN A 264 7.66 8.58 15.26
C ASN A 264 7.09 7.19 14.99
N ASP A 265 7.56 6.52 13.94
CA ASP A 265 7.21 5.14 13.65
C ASP A 265 7.91 4.17 14.60
N LEU A 266 7.69 2.87 14.45
CA LEU A 266 8.11 1.81 15.37
C LEU A 266 9.63 1.74 15.53
N ASP A 267 10.03 1.57 16.78
CA ASP A 267 11.36 1.14 17.22
C ASP A 267 11.17 -0.04 18.16
N VAL A 268 11.33 -1.26 17.65
CA VAL A 268 11.01 -2.50 18.36
C VAL A 268 12.06 -3.58 18.10
N ARG A 269 11.90 -4.75 18.70
CA ARG A 269 12.88 -5.87 18.61
C ARG A 269 13.23 -6.32 17.18
N TYR A 270 12.40 -6.00 16.20
CA TYR A 270 12.64 -6.38 14.80
C TYR A 270 13.48 -5.34 14.06
N GLY A 271 13.53 -4.11 14.55
CA GLY A 271 14.28 -2.99 14.02
C GLY A 271 13.60 -1.65 14.21
N ASN A 272 14.09 -0.65 13.47
CA ASN A 272 13.63 0.73 13.51
C ASN A 272 13.11 1.14 12.13
N TRP A 273 11.78 1.25 11.98
CA TRP A 273 11.11 1.52 10.70
C TRP A 273 11.61 2.78 10.01
N PRO A 274 11.70 3.95 10.70
CA PRO A 274 12.27 5.15 10.10
C PRO A 274 13.64 4.94 9.48
N LEU A 275 14.55 4.29 10.21
CA LEU A 275 15.91 4.04 9.73
C LEU A 275 15.94 3.08 8.55
N ALA A 276 15.12 2.03 8.57
CA ALA A 276 15.03 1.05 7.47
C ALA A 276 14.54 1.68 6.17
N ASN A 277 13.47 2.47 6.23
CA ASN A 277 12.93 3.18 5.07
C ASN A 277 13.92 4.23 4.53
N LEU A 278 14.62 4.96 5.41
CA LEU A 278 15.66 5.91 5.01
C LEU A 278 16.87 5.22 4.36
N ARG A 279 17.29 4.05 4.87
CA ARG A 279 18.36 3.25 4.24
C ARG A 279 17.94 2.75 2.86
N LEU A 280 16.71 2.26 2.71
CA LEU A 280 16.19 1.83 1.42
C LEU A 280 16.13 3.00 0.43
N ALA A 281 15.60 4.16 0.84
CA ALA A 281 15.56 5.36 0.01
C ALA A 281 16.96 5.80 -0.43
N THR A 282 17.96 5.70 0.47
CA THR A 282 19.36 5.99 0.15
C THR A 282 19.91 5.02 -0.92
N ALA A 283 19.60 3.73 -0.80
CA ALA A 283 20.02 2.72 -1.77
C ALA A 283 19.36 2.94 -3.14
N LEU A 284 18.05 3.22 -3.17
CA LEU A 284 17.32 3.55 -4.39
C LEU A 284 17.90 4.77 -5.08
N LYS A 285 18.22 5.83 -4.32
CA LYS A 285 18.87 7.02 -4.84
C LYS A 285 20.23 6.72 -5.43
N PHE A 286 21.08 5.98 -4.73
CA PHE A 286 22.43 5.65 -5.20
C PHE A 286 22.39 4.83 -6.52
N LYS A 287 21.41 3.96 -6.68
CA LYS A 287 21.17 3.17 -7.90
C LYS A 287 20.31 3.90 -8.94
N GLU A 288 20.05 5.18 -8.73
CA GLU A 288 19.27 6.03 -9.65
C GLU A 288 17.89 5.48 -10.03
N TYR A 289 17.17 4.89 -9.05
CA TYR A 289 15.77 4.51 -9.28
C TYR A 289 14.89 5.73 -9.43
N ASP A 290 13.80 5.59 -10.16
CA ASP A 290 12.71 6.56 -10.15
C ASP A 290 11.91 6.34 -8.85
N PHE A 291 12.22 7.14 -7.83
CA PHE A 291 11.62 7.01 -6.50
C PHE A 291 11.28 8.37 -5.91
N HIS A 292 10.37 8.36 -4.96
CA HIS A 292 10.06 9.47 -4.09
C HIS A 292 10.04 8.99 -2.64
N LEU A 293 10.55 9.79 -1.73
CA LEU A 293 10.45 9.59 -0.29
C LEU A 293 9.69 10.75 0.33
N SER A 294 8.49 10.47 0.85
CA SER A 294 7.79 11.35 1.79
C SER A 294 8.12 10.93 3.22
N PHE A 295 8.77 11.83 3.95
CA PHE A 295 9.21 11.56 5.31
C PHE A 295 8.85 12.72 6.24
N GLY A 296 7.97 12.44 7.18
CA GLY A 296 7.49 13.41 8.17
C GLY A 296 7.77 13.00 9.61
N ASP A 297 6.91 13.41 10.52
CA ASP A 297 6.91 13.02 11.92
C ASP A 297 5.70 12.12 12.28
N GLY A 298 5.12 11.44 11.27
CA GLY A 298 4.05 10.47 11.45
C GLY A 298 4.44 9.26 12.29
N THR A 299 3.41 8.57 12.77
CA THR A 299 3.50 7.34 13.56
C THR A 299 3.21 6.11 12.69
N HIS A 300 3.24 4.90 13.27
CA HIS A 300 2.83 3.67 12.58
C HIS A 300 1.32 3.62 12.33
N SER A 301 0.84 4.50 11.45
CA SER A 301 -0.57 4.65 11.12
C SER A 301 -0.76 4.97 9.63
N THR A 302 -1.99 4.83 9.14
CA THR A 302 -2.34 5.17 7.76
C THR A 302 -2.53 6.67 7.53
N ALA A 303 -2.56 7.49 8.59
CA ALA A 303 -3.01 8.88 8.50
C ALA A 303 -2.18 9.72 7.52
N HIS A 304 -0.87 9.59 7.55
CA HIS A 304 0.04 10.34 6.69
C HIS A 304 -0.12 9.90 5.22
N GLY A 305 0.05 8.60 4.94
CA GLY A 305 -0.08 8.07 3.58
C GLY A 305 -1.47 8.33 2.97
N ALA A 306 -2.54 8.15 3.76
CA ALA A 306 -3.90 8.42 3.28
C ALA A 306 -4.12 9.89 2.91
N ALA A 307 -3.50 10.84 3.66
CA ALA A 307 -3.59 12.26 3.34
C ALA A 307 -2.83 12.63 2.06
N GLU A 308 -1.71 11.97 1.80
CA GLU A 308 -0.87 12.18 0.61
C GLU A 308 -1.31 11.33 -0.59
N PHE A 309 -2.24 10.38 -0.42
CA PHE A 309 -2.60 9.42 -1.47
C PHE A 309 -2.98 10.06 -2.81
N PRO A 310 -3.67 11.21 -2.91
CA PRO A 310 -3.91 11.88 -4.18
C PRO A 310 -2.61 12.31 -4.90
N GLU A 311 -1.63 12.81 -4.15
CA GLU A 311 -0.33 13.20 -4.69
C GLU A 311 0.47 11.98 -5.13
N GLU A 312 0.51 10.93 -4.29
CA GLU A 312 1.18 9.67 -4.59
C GLU A 312 0.66 9.05 -5.89
N MET A 313 -0.66 8.96 -6.03
CA MET A 313 -1.28 8.39 -7.22
C MET A 313 -0.97 9.21 -8.47
N THR A 314 -1.04 10.54 -8.37
CA THR A 314 -0.70 11.43 -9.49
C THR A 314 0.77 11.28 -9.87
N TRP A 315 1.67 11.21 -8.89
CA TRP A 315 3.10 11.00 -9.12
C TRP A 315 3.40 9.61 -9.69
N LEU A 316 2.76 8.57 -9.16
CA LEU A 316 2.97 7.18 -9.57
C LEU A 316 2.58 6.94 -11.03
N TRP A 317 1.48 7.56 -11.47
CA TRP A 317 0.93 7.42 -12.82
C TRP A 317 1.30 8.58 -13.76
N ARG A 318 2.18 9.49 -13.33
CA ARG A 318 2.67 10.55 -14.23
C ARG A 318 3.26 9.93 -15.50
N ASP A 319 3.07 10.58 -16.62
CA ASP A 319 3.56 10.14 -17.95
C ASP A 319 2.95 8.82 -18.45
N TYR A 320 1.88 8.33 -17.79
CA TYR A 320 1.20 7.12 -18.28
C TYR A 320 0.53 7.38 -19.61
N ASP A 321 0.86 6.55 -20.58
CA ASP A 321 0.30 6.56 -21.93
C ASP A 321 -0.35 5.20 -22.20
N PRO A 322 -1.69 5.12 -22.37
CA PRO A 322 -2.38 3.86 -22.58
C PRO A 322 -2.02 3.16 -23.90
N THR A 323 -1.32 3.83 -24.82
CA THR A 323 -0.83 3.23 -26.07
C THR A 323 0.48 2.46 -25.89
N LYS A 324 1.16 2.64 -24.76
CA LYS A 324 2.41 1.97 -24.43
C LYS A 324 2.19 0.73 -23.56
N THR A 325 3.16 -0.17 -23.57
CA THR A 325 3.22 -1.36 -22.74
C THR A 325 4.49 -1.42 -21.89
N THR A 326 5.37 -0.45 -22.08
CA THR A 326 6.66 -0.36 -21.36
C THR A 326 7.10 1.08 -21.24
N GLN A 327 7.89 1.35 -20.21
CA GLN A 327 8.60 2.62 -19.99
C GLN A 327 9.87 2.32 -19.20
N ASN A 328 10.97 2.97 -19.53
CA ASN A 328 12.14 2.97 -18.66
C ASN A 328 11.94 4.07 -17.60
N TYR A 329 11.99 3.65 -16.35
CA TYR A 329 11.88 4.59 -15.22
C TYR A 329 13.26 5.12 -14.87
N GLU A 330 13.39 6.43 -14.99
CA GLU A 330 14.61 7.16 -14.67
C GLU A 330 14.38 8.10 -13.50
N MET A 331 15.38 8.22 -12.65
CA MET A 331 15.31 9.12 -11.52
C MET A 331 15.08 10.56 -11.98
N ASP A 332 14.16 11.27 -11.33
CA ASP A 332 13.98 12.69 -11.55
C ASP A 332 15.30 13.42 -11.29
N PRO A 333 15.79 14.24 -12.21
CA PRO A 333 16.99 15.03 -12.00
C PRO A 333 16.99 15.86 -10.71
N ALA A 334 15.83 16.33 -10.26
CA ALA A 334 15.69 17.05 -9.00
C ALA A 334 16.04 16.16 -7.79
N GLU A 335 15.75 14.87 -7.83
CA GLU A 335 16.10 13.93 -6.75
C GLU A 335 17.61 13.65 -6.68
N LYS A 336 18.36 13.81 -7.77
CA LYS A 336 19.82 13.67 -7.76
C LYS A 336 20.50 14.63 -6.80
N THR A 337 20.01 15.85 -6.73
CA THR A 337 20.58 16.94 -5.91
C THR A 337 19.90 17.10 -4.55
N ARG A 338 18.67 16.59 -4.39
CA ARG A 338 17.94 16.65 -3.15
C ARG A 338 18.59 15.72 -2.12
N PRO A 339 18.93 16.17 -0.90
CA PRO A 339 19.40 15.27 0.14
C PRO A 339 18.29 14.27 0.49
N THR A 340 18.62 12.99 0.66
CA THR A 340 17.65 11.96 1.00
C THR A 340 16.95 12.29 2.32
N PHE A 341 17.72 12.76 3.31
CA PHE A 341 17.20 13.43 4.50
C PHE A 341 18.32 14.17 5.23
N ARG A 342 17.96 15.08 6.13
CA ARG A 342 18.89 15.71 7.05
C ARG A 342 18.40 15.48 8.47
N VAL A 343 19.23 14.84 9.31
CA VAL A 343 19.00 14.77 10.75
C VAL A 343 19.74 15.93 11.39
N ALA A 344 19.04 16.79 12.09
CA ALA A 344 19.62 17.70 13.05
C ALA A 344 19.58 17.01 14.42
N ILE A 345 20.74 16.51 14.88
CA ILE A 345 20.87 16.01 16.25
C ILE A 345 21.14 17.21 17.13
N THR A 346 20.17 17.59 17.93
CA THR A 346 20.37 18.51 19.05
C THR A 346 20.65 17.67 20.28
N ASN A 347 21.88 17.69 20.77
CA ASN A 347 22.17 17.17 22.10
C ASN A 347 21.37 18.01 23.11
N ARG A 348 20.52 17.34 23.88
CA ARG A 348 19.82 17.93 25.00
C ARG A 348 20.67 17.78 26.27
#